data_c6071489a3dccb07f8afade7e87eaee6
#
_entry.id   c6071489a3dccb07f8afade7e87eaee6
#
_cell.length_a   1.000
_cell.length_b   1.000
_cell.length_c   1.000
_cell.angle_alpha   90.00
_cell.angle_beta   90.00
_cell.angle_gamma   90.00
#
_symmetry.space_group_name_H-M   'P 1'
#
loop_
_entity.id
_entity.type
_entity.pdbx_description
1 polymer ?
#
loop_
_entity_poly.entity_id
_entity_poly.type
_entity_poly.pdbx_seq_one_letter_code
_entity_poly.pdbx_strand_id
1 'polypeptide(L)' 'MALASYAFRVDASNQIGHGHLMRCLTIANELKKLSIQSCFICRMLDSKMQTKVMNMGHNVF' A
#
# COMPACT_ATOMS: atom_id res chain seq x y z
N MET A 1 16.48 -0.79 -17.95
CA MET A 1 16.04 0.29 -17.07
C MET A 1 15.76 -0.27 -15.70
N ALA A 2 16.35 0.31 -14.69
CA ALA A 2 16.11 -0.12 -13.32
C ALA A 2 14.81 0.50 -12.82
N LEU A 3 13.92 -0.35 -12.29
CA LEU A 3 12.70 0.11 -11.66
C LEU A 3 12.92 0.07 -10.16
N ALA A 4 12.87 1.23 -9.53
CA ALA A 4 12.90 1.29 -8.08
C ALA A 4 11.58 0.73 -7.53
N SER A 5 11.66 0.00 -6.45
CA SER A 5 10.49 -0.50 -5.78
C SER A 5 10.60 -0.24 -4.29
N TYR A 6 9.46 -0.09 -3.64
CA TYR A 6 9.39 0.19 -2.22
C TYR A 6 8.37 -0.73 -1.58
N ALA A 7 8.70 -1.29 -0.43
CA ALA A 7 7.83 -2.21 0.25
C ALA A 7 7.36 -1.60 1.58
N PHE A 8 6.06 -1.66 1.80
CA PHE A 8 5.44 -1.22 3.06
C PHE A 8 4.93 -2.46 3.79
N ARG A 9 5.36 -2.63 5.03
CA ARG A 9 4.82 -3.66 5.91
C ARG A 9 3.76 -3.01 6.79
N VAL A 10 2.50 -3.27 6.50
CA VAL A 10 1.41 -2.61 7.20
C VAL A 10 0.19 -3.53 7.31
N ASP A 11 -0.47 -3.49 8.43
CA ASP A 11 -1.73 -4.20 8.67
C ASP A 11 -2.83 -3.20 8.94
N ALA A 12 -4.02 -3.49 8.44
CA ALA A 12 -5.19 -2.66 8.67
C ALA A 12 -6.43 -3.54 8.70
N SER A 13 -7.22 -3.36 9.73
CA SER A 13 -8.47 -4.10 9.91
C SER A 13 -9.39 -3.27 10.79
N ASN A 14 -10.61 -3.78 11.02
CA ASN A 14 -11.52 -3.12 11.93
C ASN A 14 -10.95 -3.02 13.36
N GLN A 15 -10.06 -3.93 13.73
CA GLN A 15 -9.45 -3.96 15.06
C GLN A 15 -8.19 -3.13 15.13
N ILE A 16 -7.40 -3.11 14.06
CA ILE A 16 -6.11 -2.42 14.06
C ILE A 16 -6.26 -0.95 13.67
N GLY A 17 -7.27 -0.62 12.89
CA GLY A 17 -7.46 0.74 12.38
C GLY A 17 -6.73 0.95 11.07
N HIS A 18 -7.03 2.05 10.40
CA HIS A 18 -6.59 2.29 9.03
C HIS A 18 -5.66 3.50 8.89
N GLY A 19 -5.38 4.23 9.97
CA GLY A 19 -4.58 5.45 9.88
C GLY A 19 -3.18 5.24 9.32
N HIS A 20 -2.51 4.17 9.77
CA HIS A 20 -1.18 3.87 9.29
C HIS A 20 -1.19 3.49 7.81
N LEU A 21 -2.18 2.67 7.40
CA LEU A 21 -2.32 2.31 6.00
C LEU A 21 -2.54 3.53 5.12
N MET A 22 -3.38 4.46 5.55
CA MET A 22 -3.67 5.66 4.76
C MET A 22 -2.43 6.53 4.60
N ARG A 23 -1.59 6.62 5.61
CA ARG A 23 -0.32 7.34 5.51
C ARG A 23 0.62 6.67 4.51
N CYS A 24 0.70 5.33 4.56
CA CYS A 24 1.52 4.59 3.61
C CYS A 24 1.00 4.76 2.18
N LEU A 25 -0.31 4.78 2.00
CA LEU A 25 -0.90 5.01 0.69
C LEU A 25 -0.56 6.39 0.14
N THR A 26 -0.56 7.41 1.00
CA THR A 26 -0.18 8.75 0.58
C THR A 26 1.26 8.77 0.06
N ILE A 27 2.16 8.12 0.80
CA ILE A 27 3.56 8.02 0.39
C ILE A 27 3.68 7.23 -0.90
N ALA A 28 2.98 6.10 -1.01
CA ALA A 28 3.03 5.25 -2.19
C ALA A 28 2.52 5.98 -3.43
N ASN A 29 1.49 6.78 -3.29
CA ASN A 29 0.96 7.57 -4.41
C ASN A 29 1.96 8.62 -4.88
N GLU A 30 2.69 9.24 -3.96
CA GLU A 30 3.73 10.19 -4.32
C GLU A 30 4.91 9.47 -5.01
N LEU A 31 5.29 8.30 -4.51
CA LEU A 31 6.35 7.51 -5.14
C LEU A 31 5.96 7.09 -6.55
N LYS A 32 4.69 6.80 -6.77
CA LYS A 32 4.20 6.42 -8.09
C LYS A 32 4.39 7.55 -9.09
N LYS A 33 4.22 8.79 -8.68
CA LYS A 33 4.47 9.95 -9.52
C LYS A 33 5.92 10.04 -9.95
N LEU A 34 6.82 9.45 -9.17
CA LEU A 34 8.25 9.39 -9.48
C LEU A 34 8.63 8.08 -10.17
N SER A 35 7.65 7.33 -10.64
CA SER A 35 7.84 6.03 -11.30
C SER A 35 8.43 4.98 -10.37
N ILE A 36 8.15 5.08 -9.08
CA ILE A 36 8.56 4.09 -8.10
C ILE A 36 7.36 3.24 -7.74
N GLN A 37 7.46 1.94 -8.00
CA GLN A 37 6.40 1.00 -7.71
C GLN A 37 6.41 0.64 -6.23
N SER A 38 5.24 0.57 -5.62
CA SER A 38 5.11 0.19 -4.23
C SER A 38 4.39 -1.14 -4.09
N CYS A 39 4.77 -1.91 -3.09
CA CYS A 39 4.04 -3.11 -2.72
C CYS A 39 3.73 -3.08 -1.23
N PHE A 40 2.59 -3.65 -0.88
CA PHE A 40 2.13 -3.69 0.50
C PHE A 40 2.15 -5.13 0.98
N ILE A 41 2.91 -5.38 2.01
CA ILE A 41 3.02 -6.71 2.62
C ILE A 41 2.17 -6.69 3.88
N CYS A 42 1.05 -7.40 3.84
CA CYS A 42 0.05 -7.33 4.88
C CYS A 42 -0.25 -8.71 5.43
N ARG A 43 -0.26 -8.83 6.76
CA ARG A 43 -0.73 -10.03 7.41
C ARG A 43 -2.24 -9.98 7.60
N MET A 44 -2.76 -8.80 7.93
CA MET A 44 -4.18 -8.58 8.15
C MET A 44 -4.61 -7.33 7.41
N LEU A 45 -5.41 -7.53 6.38
CA LEU A 45 -5.93 -6.44 5.58
C LEU A 45 -7.34 -6.84 5.13
N ASP A 46 -8.34 -6.06 5.53
CA ASP A 46 -9.70 -6.39 5.12
C ASP A 46 -9.88 -6.19 3.62
N SER A 47 -10.92 -6.83 3.05
CA SER A 47 -11.09 -6.88 1.61
C SER A 47 -11.37 -5.50 1.00
N LYS A 48 -12.01 -4.61 1.74
CA LYS A 48 -12.27 -3.25 1.26
C LYS A 48 -10.96 -2.49 1.09
N MET A 49 -10.07 -2.59 2.07
CA MET A 49 -8.80 -1.90 2.02
C MET A 49 -7.87 -2.53 0.98
N GLN A 50 -7.92 -3.84 0.84
CA GLN A 50 -7.15 -4.52 -0.19
C GLN A 50 -7.55 -4.04 -1.57
N THR A 51 -8.85 -3.96 -1.83
CA THR A 51 -9.36 -3.45 -3.10
C THR A 51 -8.93 -2.02 -3.33
N LYS A 52 -8.99 -1.18 -2.30
CA LYS A 52 -8.59 0.21 -2.41
C LYS A 52 -7.13 0.36 -2.79
N VAL A 53 -6.27 -0.40 -2.13
CA VAL A 53 -4.83 -0.37 -2.41
C VAL A 53 -4.55 -0.82 -3.84
N MET A 54 -5.19 -1.90 -4.26
CA MET A 54 -5.00 -2.43 -5.61
C MET A 54 -5.53 -1.48 -6.68
N ASN A 55 -6.66 -0.83 -6.42
CA ASN A 55 -7.23 0.12 -7.36
C ASN A 55 -6.37 1.37 -7.55
N MET A 56 -5.53 1.67 -6.58
CA MET A 56 -4.57 2.77 -6.70
C MET A 56 -3.31 2.36 -7.47
N GLY A 57 -3.23 1.12 -7.92
CA GLY A 57 -2.12 0.64 -8.73
C GLY A 57 -0.95 0.09 -7.94
N HIS A 58 -1.18 -0.28 -6.68
CA HIS A 58 -0.14 -0.87 -5.84
C HIS A 58 -0.35 -2.37 -5.69
N ASN A 59 0.72 -3.12 -5.51
CA ASN A 59 0.66 -4.55 -5.30
C ASN A 59 0.42 -4.86 -3.82
N VAL A 60 -0.32 -5.94 -3.57
CA VAL A 60 -0.60 -6.41 -2.21
C VAL A 60 -0.19 -7.87 -2.11
N PHE A 61 0.52 -8.20 -1.07
CA PHE A 61 0.97 -9.58 -0.79
C PHE A 61 0.53 -10.05 0.58
#